data_c15c29f7b78c0da188cffd6110072603
#
_entry.id   c15c29f7b78c0da188cffd6110072603
#
_cell.length_a   1.000
_cell.length_b   1.000
_cell.length_c   1.000
_cell.angle_alpha   90.00
_cell.angle_beta   90.00
_cell.angle_gamma   90.00
#
_symmetry.space_group_name_H-M   'P 1'
#
loop_
_entity.id
_entity.type
_entity.pdbx_description
1 polymer ?
#
loop_
_entity_poly.entity_id
_entity_poly.type
_entity_poly.pdbx_seq_one_letter_code
_entity_poly.pdbx_strand_id
1 'polypeptide(L)'
;MTQSASGVATGALGAVSPAAAGSEAFGTLARLRRDAAVVGSIISVLDWDQETQQPAGGTAIRSDQLGYLSGVKHAKSTSSAMGDAIAACEADADLMADGWASANVRQARRDFDKATKLPGELVEEIARSRSTGMVAWRAAREASDFSMFAGALEKNVALARKKAE
;
A
#
# COMPACT_ATOMS: atom_id res chain seq x y z
N MET A 1 -2.33 -51.39 2.75
CA MET A 1 -3.00 -50.30 3.51
C MET A 1 -2.29 -49.01 3.19
N THR A 2 -2.80 -48.30 2.22
CA THR A 2 -2.25 -47.01 1.73
C THR A 2 -3.00 -45.87 2.41
N GLN A 3 -2.36 -45.17 3.31
CA GLN A 3 -2.92 -43.94 3.89
C GLN A 3 -2.73 -42.79 2.92
N SER A 4 -3.86 -42.28 2.46
CA SER A 4 -3.97 -41.02 1.69
C SER A 4 -3.68 -39.87 2.60
N ALA A 5 -2.66 -39.09 2.28
CA ALA A 5 -2.38 -37.82 2.96
C ALA A 5 -3.46 -36.80 2.57
N SER A 6 -4.30 -36.48 3.54
CA SER A 6 -5.30 -35.42 3.46
C SER A 6 -4.62 -34.06 3.27
N GLY A 7 -4.83 -33.44 2.13
CA GLY A 7 -4.37 -32.10 1.84
C GLY A 7 -5.07 -31.08 2.75
N VAL A 8 -4.29 -30.33 3.49
CA VAL A 8 -4.75 -29.16 4.26
C VAL A 8 -5.28 -28.15 3.24
N ALA A 9 -6.57 -27.89 3.26
CA ALA A 9 -7.21 -26.85 2.48
C ALA A 9 -6.66 -25.47 2.93
N THR A 10 -5.78 -24.90 2.13
CA THR A 10 -5.30 -23.51 2.29
C THR A 10 -6.45 -22.60 1.96
N GLY A 11 -6.95 -21.87 2.95
CA GLY A 11 -8.08 -20.96 2.85
C GLY A 11 -7.98 -19.99 1.69
N ALA A 12 -9.09 -19.79 1.03
CA ALA A 12 -9.43 -19.07 -0.18
C ALA A 12 -8.79 -17.67 -0.34
N LEU A 13 -7.55 -17.63 -0.81
CA LEU A 13 -7.11 -16.64 -1.78
C LEU A 13 -7.41 -17.31 -3.14
N GLY A 14 -8.27 -16.66 -3.96
CA GLY A 14 -8.75 -17.26 -5.21
C GLY A 14 -7.65 -17.96 -5.99
N ALA A 15 -7.91 -19.18 -6.46
CA ALA A 15 -6.92 -20.00 -7.14
C ALA A 15 -6.31 -19.23 -8.31
N VAL A 16 -4.97 -19.17 -8.33
CA VAL A 16 -4.22 -18.58 -9.45
C VAL A 16 -4.58 -19.37 -10.72
N SER A 17 -4.90 -18.67 -11.81
CA SER A 17 -5.24 -19.35 -13.06
C SER A 17 -4.04 -20.13 -13.61
N PRO A 18 -4.28 -21.21 -14.39
CA PRO A 18 -3.18 -21.98 -14.99
C PRO A 18 -2.24 -21.14 -15.85
N ALA A 19 -2.76 -20.16 -16.60
CA ALA A 19 -1.95 -19.24 -17.40
C ALA A 19 -1.04 -18.38 -16.53
N ALA A 20 -1.57 -17.83 -15.44
CA ALA A 20 -0.80 -17.05 -14.46
C ALA A 20 0.24 -17.90 -13.73
N ALA A 21 -0.08 -19.15 -13.38
CA ALA A 21 0.84 -20.07 -12.70
C ALA A 21 2.03 -20.47 -13.59
N GLY A 22 1.84 -20.56 -14.90
CA GLY A 22 2.87 -20.90 -15.88
C GLY A 22 3.69 -19.70 -16.41
N SER A 23 3.26 -18.47 -16.17
CA SER A 23 3.93 -17.26 -16.68
C SER A 23 5.00 -16.76 -15.72
N GLU A 24 6.27 -16.74 -16.18
CA GLU A 24 7.39 -16.16 -15.43
C GLU A 24 7.20 -14.65 -15.21
N ALA A 25 6.68 -13.94 -16.21
CA ALA A 25 6.37 -12.53 -16.13
C ALA A 25 5.36 -12.23 -15.00
N PHE A 26 4.28 -13.02 -14.94
CA PHE A 26 3.28 -12.87 -13.88
C PHE A 26 3.85 -13.24 -12.49
N GLY A 27 4.69 -14.27 -12.41
CA GLY A 27 5.40 -14.63 -11.19
C GLY A 27 6.27 -13.50 -10.66
N THR A 28 6.99 -12.82 -11.56
CA THR A 28 7.80 -11.64 -11.22
C THR A 28 6.94 -10.47 -10.74
N LEU A 29 5.86 -10.14 -11.46
CA LEU A 29 4.91 -9.11 -11.07
C LEU A 29 4.29 -9.40 -9.69
N ALA A 30 3.85 -10.65 -9.47
CA ALA A 30 3.26 -11.06 -8.19
C ALA A 30 4.23 -10.90 -7.02
N ARG A 31 5.51 -11.28 -7.19
CA ARG A 31 6.56 -11.11 -6.17
C ARG A 31 6.79 -9.65 -5.84
N LEU A 32 6.95 -8.77 -6.84
CA LEU A 32 7.16 -7.34 -6.63
C LEU A 32 5.98 -6.68 -5.91
N ARG A 33 4.74 -7.02 -6.33
CA ARG A 33 3.52 -6.54 -5.65
C ARG A 33 3.43 -7.04 -4.21
N ARG A 34 3.80 -8.30 -3.95
CA ARG A 34 3.84 -8.87 -2.60
C ARG A 34 4.82 -8.12 -1.71
N ASP A 35 6.02 -7.78 -2.20
CA ASP A 35 7.02 -7.03 -1.45
C ASP A 35 6.50 -5.65 -1.01
N ALA A 36 5.79 -4.95 -1.91
CA ALA A 36 5.14 -3.69 -1.56
C ALA A 36 3.97 -3.89 -0.58
N ALA A 37 3.20 -4.97 -0.72
CA ALA A 37 2.09 -5.31 0.16
C ALA A 37 2.55 -5.66 1.58
N VAL A 38 3.69 -6.34 1.74
CA VAL A 38 4.30 -6.62 3.06
C VAL A 38 4.62 -5.31 3.78
N VAL A 39 5.23 -4.33 3.10
CA VAL A 39 5.45 -3.00 3.71
C VAL A 39 4.11 -2.34 4.08
N GLY A 40 3.10 -2.46 3.22
CA GLY A 40 1.75 -1.97 3.52
C GLY A 40 1.13 -2.62 4.77
N SER A 41 1.34 -3.92 4.97
CA SER A 41 0.84 -4.62 6.17
C SER A 41 1.53 -4.14 7.45
N ILE A 42 2.83 -3.82 7.39
CA ILE A 42 3.56 -3.23 8.53
C ILE A 42 2.97 -1.84 8.86
N ILE A 43 2.72 -1.01 7.85
CA ILE A 43 2.06 0.29 8.05
C ILE A 43 0.70 0.10 8.75
N SER A 44 -0.10 -0.86 8.33
CA SER A 44 -1.41 -1.13 8.95
C SER A 44 -1.30 -1.54 10.42
N VAL A 45 -0.29 -2.32 10.80
CA VAL A 45 -0.03 -2.67 12.21
C VAL A 45 0.37 -1.44 13.02
N LEU A 46 1.22 -0.56 12.46
CA LEU A 46 1.63 0.68 13.11
C LEU A 46 0.47 1.68 13.24
N ASP A 47 -0.40 1.77 12.24
CA ASP A 47 -1.62 2.58 12.30
C ASP A 47 -2.55 2.05 13.40
N TRP A 48 -2.76 0.73 13.48
CA TRP A 48 -3.57 0.12 14.53
C TRP A 48 -2.99 0.39 15.93
N ASP A 49 -1.68 0.22 16.11
CA ASP A 49 -1.01 0.47 17.38
C ASP A 49 -1.12 1.96 17.79
N GLN A 50 -0.97 2.89 16.84
CA GLN A 50 -1.19 4.32 17.07
C GLN A 50 -2.60 4.63 17.57
N GLU A 51 -3.60 3.87 17.07
CA GLU A 51 -4.99 4.06 17.47
C GLU A 51 -5.32 3.47 18.84
N THR A 52 -4.58 2.47 19.32
CA THR A 52 -4.99 1.62 20.44
C THR A 52 -4.00 1.58 21.61
N GLN A 53 -2.70 1.46 21.36
CA GLN A 53 -1.70 1.14 22.38
C GLN A 53 -0.60 2.20 22.54
N GLN A 54 -0.42 3.06 21.55
CA GLN A 54 0.71 3.99 21.54
C GLN A 54 0.66 4.95 22.74
N PRO A 55 1.75 5.06 23.55
CA PRO A 55 1.84 6.07 24.59
C PRO A 55 1.90 7.49 24.01
N ALA A 56 1.37 8.47 24.74
CA ALA A 56 1.26 9.87 24.29
C ALA A 56 2.59 10.47 23.81
N GLY A 57 3.74 10.10 24.40
CA GLY A 57 5.07 10.56 23.98
C GLY A 57 5.60 9.89 22.69
N GLY A 58 4.93 8.88 22.16
CA GLY A 58 5.39 8.11 20.99
C GLY A 58 5.05 8.73 19.63
N THR A 59 4.30 9.84 19.59
CA THR A 59 3.75 10.41 18.35
C THR A 59 4.82 10.80 17.33
N ALA A 60 5.91 11.43 17.75
CA ALA A 60 6.96 11.90 16.84
C ALA A 60 7.61 10.72 16.10
N ILE A 61 8.10 9.73 16.83
CA ILE A 61 8.74 8.56 16.23
C ILE A 61 7.78 7.74 15.37
N ARG A 62 6.50 7.63 15.75
CA ARG A 62 5.49 6.94 14.96
C ARG A 62 5.23 7.66 13.64
N SER A 63 5.12 8.97 13.65
CA SER A 63 4.99 9.79 12.46
C SER A 63 6.14 9.55 11.48
N ASP A 64 7.39 9.50 11.99
CA ASP A 64 8.57 9.21 11.19
C ASP A 64 8.57 7.79 10.62
N GLN A 65 8.20 6.79 11.42
CA GLN A 65 8.06 5.40 10.97
C GLN A 65 7.04 5.27 9.83
N LEU A 66 5.86 5.87 9.99
CA LEU A 66 4.81 5.83 8.96
C LEU A 66 5.21 6.59 7.70
N GLY A 67 5.87 7.74 7.82
CA GLY A 67 6.42 8.48 6.70
C GLY A 67 7.45 7.66 5.93
N TYR A 68 8.47 7.16 6.62
CA TYR A 68 9.54 6.35 6.02
C TYR A 68 8.99 5.11 5.30
N LEU A 69 8.14 4.32 5.96
CA LEU A 69 7.57 3.12 5.37
C LEU A 69 6.65 3.43 4.17
N SER A 70 5.95 4.56 4.20
CA SER A 70 5.14 5.02 3.06
C SER A 70 6.02 5.36 1.86
N GLY A 71 7.17 6.00 2.07
CA GLY A 71 8.19 6.22 1.05
C GLY A 71 8.76 4.91 0.49
N VAL A 72 9.12 3.96 1.35
CA VAL A 72 9.61 2.62 0.94
C VAL A 72 8.57 1.87 0.11
N LYS A 73 7.30 1.86 0.55
CA LYS A 73 6.20 1.25 -0.21
C LYS A 73 6.02 1.91 -1.56
N HIS A 74 6.06 3.23 -1.59
CA HIS A 74 5.94 4.01 -2.82
C HIS A 74 7.07 3.68 -3.80
N ALA A 75 8.32 3.71 -3.37
CA ALA A 75 9.49 3.38 -4.19
C ALA A 75 9.42 1.96 -4.77
N LYS A 76 8.95 0.97 -3.98
CA LYS A 76 8.72 -0.40 -4.47
C LYS A 76 7.60 -0.44 -5.53
N SER A 77 6.52 0.30 -5.32
CA SER A 77 5.35 0.31 -6.21
C SER A 77 5.58 1.07 -7.51
N THR A 78 6.55 1.99 -7.55
CA THR A 78 6.87 2.85 -8.70
C THR A 78 8.23 2.55 -9.34
N SER A 79 8.89 1.44 -8.92
CA SER A 79 10.18 1.05 -9.47
C SER A 79 10.11 0.72 -10.96
N SER A 80 11.20 0.94 -11.70
CA SER A 80 11.31 0.50 -13.10
C SER A 80 11.02 -0.99 -13.25
N ALA A 81 11.53 -1.81 -12.32
CA ALA A 81 11.27 -3.26 -12.32
C ALA A 81 9.77 -3.61 -12.24
N MET A 82 8.96 -2.81 -11.50
CA MET A 82 7.50 -2.97 -11.47
C MET A 82 6.89 -2.63 -12.85
N GLY A 83 7.31 -1.52 -13.46
CA GLY A 83 6.86 -1.11 -14.79
C GLY A 83 7.21 -2.15 -15.86
N ASP A 84 8.45 -2.66 -15.84
CA ASP A 84 8.94 -3.67 -16.77
C ASP A 84 8.19 -5.01 -16.62
N ALA A 85 7.93 -5.44 -15.38
CA ALA A 85 7.17 -6.65 -15.11
C ALA A 85 5.71 -6.54 -15.59
N ILE A 86 5.08 -5.37 -15.44
CA ILE A 86 3.73 -5.11 -15.97
C ILE A 86 3.75 -5.16 -17.49
N ALA A 87 4.72 -4.49 -18.14
CA ALA A 87 4.84 -4.49 -19.60
C ALA A 87 5.08 -5.90 -20.16
N ALA A 88 5.91 -6.70 -19.49
CA ALA A 88 6.13 -8.10 -19.87
C ALA A 88 4.85 -8.94 -19.80
N CYS A 89 4.02 -8.74 -18.76
CA CYS A 89 2.72 -9.39 -18.65
C CYS A 89 1.74 -8.93 -19.75
N GLU A 90 1.74 -7.65 -20.11
CA GLU A 90 0.88 -7.09 -21.15
C GLU A 90 1.26 -7.60 -22.56
N ALA A 91 2.53 -7.96 -22.77
CA ALA A 91 3.03 -8.55 -24.02
C ALA A 91 2.76 -10.05 -24.14
N ASP A 92 2.38 -10.74 -23.06
CA ASP A 92 2.08 -12.17 -23.04
C ASP A 92 0.61 -12.39 -23.45
N ALA A 93 0.41 -12.81 -24.73
CA ALA A 93 -0.93 -12.97 -25.30
C ALA A 93 -1.76 -14.06 -24.59
N ASP A 94 -1.13 -15.15 -24.18
CA ASP A 94 -1.82 -16.25 -23.50
C ASP A 94 -2.26 -15.82 -22.09
N LEU A 95 -1.40 -15.09 -21.39
CA LEU A 95 -1.72 -14.49 -20.10
C LEU A 95 -2.87 -13.48 -20.21
N MET A 96 -2.85 -12.62 -21.23
CA MET A 96 -3.87 -11.60 -21.44
C MET A 96 -5.19 -12.16 -21.99
N ALA A 97 -5.20 -13.35 -22.56
CA ALA A 97 -6.44 -14.07 -22.91
C ALA A 97 -7.14 -14.68 -21.71
N ASP A 98 -6.41 -14.93 -20.62
CA ASP A 98 -7.00 -15.40 -19.35
C ASP A 98 -7.70 -14.26 -18.59
N GLY A 99 -8.98 -14.42 -18.30
CA GLY A 99 -9.81 -13.36 -17.71
C GLY A 99 -9.35 -12.94 -16.31
N TRP A 100 -8.87 -13.89 -15.48
CA TRP A 100 -8.38 -13.60 -14.14
C TRP A 100 -7.01 -12.89 -14.18
N ALA A 101 -6.08 -13.42 -14.97
CA ALA A 101 -4.74 -12.86 -15.06
C ALA A 101 -4.76 -11.45 -15.68
N SER A 102 -5.48 -11.27 -16.79
CA SER A 102 -5.58 -9.96 -17.46
C SER A 102 -6.25 -8.89 -16.58
N ALA A 103 -7.23 -9.26 -15.74
CA ALA A 103 -7.81 -8.32 -14.78
C ALA A 103 -6.78 -7.87 -13.74
N ASN A 104 -5.95 -8.79 -13.23
CA ASN A 104 -4.89 -8.47 -12.27
C ASN A 104 -3.79 -7.59 -12.90
N VAL A 105 -3.39 -7.86 -14.14
CA VAL A 105 -2.40 -7.06 -14.87
C VAL A 105 -2.94 -5.64 -15.12
N ARG A 106 -4.19 -5.50 -15.61
CA ARG A 106 -4.82 -4.18 -15.79
C ARG A 106 -4.91 -3.40 -14.48
N GLN A 107 -5.23 -4.07 -13.36
CA GLN A 107 -5.25 -3.40 -12.07
C GLN A 107 -3.85 -2.97 -11.63
N ALA A 108 -2.83 -3.81 -11.85
CA ALA A 108 -1.44 -3.47 -11.56
C ALA A 108 -0.97 -2.25 -12.36
N ARG A 109 -1.30 -2.18 -13.66
CA ARG A 109 -1.02 -1.02 -14.52
C ARG A 109 -1.69 0.25 -13.98
N ARG A 110 -2.98 0.17 -13.68
CA ARG A 110 -3.73 1.30 -13.12
C ARG A 110 -3.14 1.83 -11.81
N ASP A 111 -2.75 0.93 -10.92
CA ASP A 111 -2.14 1.29 -9.64
C ASP A 111 -0.78 1.93 -9.83
N PHE A 112 0.06 1.36 -10.73
CA PHE A 112 1.37 1.89 -11.09
C PHE A 112 1.27 3.29 -11.70
N ASP A 113 0.40 3.49 -12.69
CA ASP A 113 0.23 4.77 -13.38
C ASP A 113 -0.28 5.87 -12.43
N LYS A 114 -1.09 5.51 -11.44
CA LYS A 114 -1.52 6.46 -10.39
C LYS A 114 -0.41 6.78 -9.41
N ALA A 115 0.34 5.76 -8.99
CA ALA A 115 1.40 5.94 -8.02
C ALA A 115 2.56 6.78 -8.58
N THR A 116 2.96 6.54 -9.84
CA THR A 116 4.07 7.26 -10.49
C THR A 116 3.81 8.76 -10.70
N LYS A 117 2.54 9.19 -10.63
CA LYS A 117 2.20 10.62 -10.70
C LYS A 117 2.57 11.40 -9.43
N LEU A 118 2.78 10.70 -8.31
CA LEU A 118 3.05 11.33 -7.02
C LEU A 118 4.54 11.29 -6.70
N PRO A 119 5.18 12.43 -6.35
CA PRO A 119 6.53 12.42 -5.81
C PRO A 119 6.60 11.65 -4.49
N GLY A 120 7.66 10.87 -4.29
CA GLY A 120 7.84 10.08 -3.06
C GLY A 120 7.84 10.94 -1.78
N GLU A 121 8.50 12.10 -1.83
CA GLU A 121 8.52 13.07 -0.72
C GLU A 121 7.12 13.53 -0.32
N LEU A 122 6.24 13.76 -1.30
CA LEU A 122 4.85 14.14 -1.02
C LEU A 122 4.10 12.99 -0.33
N VAL A 123 4.33 11.74 -0.74
CA VAL A 123 3.72 10.56 -0.11
C VAL A 123 4.15 10.44 1.35
N GLU A 124 5.44 10.63 1.64
CA GLU A 124 5.96 10.63 3.02
C GLU A 124 5.39 11.77 3.85
N GLU A 125 5.33 12.99 3.30
CA GLU A 125 4.79 14.15 4.00
C GLU A 125 3.30 13.97 4.33
N ILE A 126 2.51 13.42 3.41
CA ILE A 126 1.10 13.09 3.65
C ILE A 126 0.97 12.07 4.79
N ALA A 127 1.80 11.03 4.82
CA ALA A 127 1.76 10.01 5.87
C ALA A 127 2.09 10.61 7.25
N ARG A 128 3.16 11.41 7.35
CA ARG A 128 3.51 12.11 8.60
C ARG A 128 2.42 13.08 9.06
N SER A 129 1.90 13.89 8.14
CA SER A 129 0.85 14.87 8.45
C SER A 129 -0.44 14.19 8.90
N ARG A 130 -0.80 13.05 8.32
CA ARG A 130 -1.96 12.25 8.75
C ARG A 130 -1.77 11.72 10.16
N SER A 131 -0.61 11.14 10.48
CA SER A 131 -0.32 10.59 11.80
C SER A 131 -0.39 11.66 12.90
N THR A 132 0.30 12.78 12.72
CA THR A 132 0.28 13.89 13.69
C THR A 132 -1.08 14.57 13.76
N GLY A 133 -1.77 14.71 12.64
CA GLY A 133 -3.12 15.28 12.56
C GLY A 133 -4.16 14.46 13.31
N MET A 134 -4.05 13.13 13.32
CA MET A 134 -4.95 12.24 14.09
C MET A 134 -4.81 12.50 15.59
N VAL A 135 -3.59 12.65 16.08
CA VAL A 135 -3.34 12.93 17.51
C VAL A 135 -3.88 14.33 17.91
N ALA A 136 -3.61 15.34 17.07
CA ALA A 136 -4.15 16.69 17.29
C ALA A 136 -5.69 16.70 17.28
N TRP A 137 -6.32 15.96 16.36
CA TRP A 137 -7.77 15.83 16.31
C TRP A 137 -8.36 15.21 17.57
N ARG A 138 -7.72 14.14 18.10
CA ARG A 138 -8.19 13.51 19.36
C ARG A 138 -8.15 14.48 20.51
N ALA A 139 -7.01 15.16 20.72
CA ALA A 139 -6.85 16.15 21.79
C ALA A 139 -7.87 17.29 21.66
N ALA A 140 -8.08 17.81 20.46
CA ALA A 140 -9.08 18.85 20.19
C ALA A 140 -10.51 18.40 20.50
N ARG A 141 -10.86 17.14 20.13
CA ARG A 141 -12.16 16.54 20.45
C ARG A 141 -12.38 16.38 21.94
N GLU A 142 -11.38 15.91 22.67
CA GLU A 142 -11.41 15.69 24.11
C GLU A 142 -11.58 17.02 24.86
N ALA A 143 -10.84 18.06 24.43
CA ALA A 143 -10.95 19.42 24.97
C ALA A 143 -12.16 20.20 24.45
N SER A 144 -12.91 19.72 23.46
CA SER A 144 -13.94 20.46 22.73
C SER A 144 -13.43 21.80 22.18
N ASP A 145 -12.16 21.83 21.76
CA ASP A 145 -11.47 23.02 21.25
C ASP A 145 -10.90 22.77 19.83
N PHE A 146 -11.62 23.28 18.83
CA PHE A 146 -11.22 23.18 17.43
C PHE A 146 -9.89 23.88 17.12
N SER A 147 -9.52 24.93 17.85
CA SER A 147 -8.28 25.67 17.61
C SER A 147 -7.03 24.79 17.69
N MET A 148 -7.05 23.76 18.53
CA MET A 148 -5.98 22.77 18.67
C MET A 148 -5.78 21.91 17.41
N PHE A 149 -6.79 21.76 16.55
CA PHE A 149 -6.74 20.97 15.32
C PHE A 149 -6.60 21.80 14.07
N ALA A 150 -6.96 23.09 14.09
CA ALA A 150 -7.06 23.95 12.92
C ALA A 150 -5.78 23.93 12.06
N GLY A 151 -4.60 24.08 12.64
CA GLY A 151 -3.33 24.07 11.90
C GLY A 151 -3.01 22.73 11.25
N ALA A 152 -3.34 21.61 11.91
CA ALA A 152 -3.16 20.28 11.33
C ALA A 152 -4.12 20.04 10.16
N LEU A 153 -5.36 20.52 10.27
CA LEU A 153 -6.34 20.45 9.20
C LEU A 153 -5.90 21.29 7.98
N GLU A 154 -5.45 22.52 8.21
CA GLU A 154 -4.96 23.40 7.15
C GLU A 154 -3.80 22.75 6.37
N LYS A 155 -2.83 22.17 7.08
CA LYS A 155 -1.73 21.41 6.45
C LYS A 155 -2.25 20.23 5.63
N ASN A 156 -3.18 19.44 6.15
CA ASN A 156 -3.75 18.30 5.43
C ASN A 156 -4.52 18.75 4.17
N VAL A 157 -5.25 19.85 4.22
CA VAL A 157 -5.93 20.44 3.05
C VAL A 157 -4.92 20.91 2.01
N ALA A 158 -3.84 21.57 2.42
CA ALA A 158 -2.78 22.00 1.50
C ALA A 158 -2.11 20.81 0.79
N LEU A 159 -1.84 19.73 1.52
CA LEU A 159 -1.28 18.49 0.94
C LEU A 159 -2.28 17.80 0.00
N ALA A 160 -3.56 17.79 0.34
CA ALA A 160 -4.60 17.24 -0.53
C ALA A 160 -4.72 18.01 -1.85
N ARG A 161 -4.55 19.34 -1.83
CA ARG A 161 -4.52 20.17 -3.05
C ARG A 161 -3.30 19.83 -3.91
N LYS A 162 -2.09 19.79 -3.33
CA LYS A 162 -0.86 19.38 -4.05
C LYS A 162 -0.98 17.98 -4.68
N LYS A 163 -1.70 17.08 -4.04
CA LYS A 163 -1.94 15.72 -4.57
C LYS A 163 -2.92 15.73 -5.76
N ALA A 164 -3.78 16.71 -5.87
CA ALA A 164 -4.79 16.83 -6.92
C ALA A 164 -4.27 17.53 -8.19
N GLU A 165 -3.18 18.26 -8.10
CA GLU A 165 -2.44 18.91 -9.22
C GLU A 165 -1.65 17.88 -10.02
#